data_4ebb6bcb2f94e11b81fe71033f0b6f65
#
_entry.id   4ebb6bcb2f94e11b81fe71033f0b6f65
#
_cell.length_a   1.000
_cell.length_b   1.000
_cell.length_c   1.000
_cell.angle_alpha   90.00
_cell.angle_beta   90.00
_cell.angle_gamma   90.00
#
_symmetry.space_group_name_H-M   'P 1'
#
loop_
_entity.id
_entity.type
_entity.pdbx_description
1 polymer ?
#
loop_
_entity_poly.entity_id
_entity_poly.type
_entity_poly.pdbx_seq_one_letter_code
_entity_poly.pdbx_strand_id
1 'polypeptide(L)'
;NISEDIANRKADFILLDYKKKKAINFEVNFYNGSGSKPEEIIDSYINRQNDLKSVGIDFALVTDGKCWSSASNQLSKGFRHLDFLLNFYMLKHGMLDEIVNKIFFNKNND
;
A
#
# COMPACT_ATOMS: atom_id res chain seq x y z
N ASN A 1 15.46 17.57 1.82
CA ASN A 1 14.75 17.04 2.97
C ASN A 1 14.36 15.58 2.73
N ILE A 2 14.75 14.69 3.63
CA ILE A 2 14.47 13.26 3.50
C ILE A 2 12.97 13.00 3.42
N SER A 3 12.17 13.70 4.21
CA SER A 3 10.70 13.55 4.20
C SER A 3 10.11 13.91 2.83
N GLU A 4 10.58 15.00 2.23
CA GLU A 4 10.11 15.39 0.90
C GLU A 4 10.54 14.39 -0.16
N ASP A 5 11.79 13.93 -0.08
CA ASP A 5 12.31 12.96 -1.05
C ASP A 5 11.52 11.65 -1.00
N ILE A 6 11.20 11.17 0.19
CA ILE A 6 10.41 9.95 0.34
C ILE A 6 8.97 10.17 -0.13
N ALA A 7 8.34 11.26 0.28
CA ALA A 7 6.96 11.57 -0.09
C ALA A 7 6.79 11.84 -1.59
N ASN A 8 7.82 12.40 -2.22
CA ASN A 8 7.80 12.74 -3.64
C ASN A 8 8.21 11.58 -4.55
N ARG A 9 8.63 10.45 -3.99
CA ARG A 9 8.82 9.26 -4.80
C ARG A 9 7.51 8.97 -5.54
N LYS A 10 7.66 8.50 -6.76
CA LYS A 10 6.52 8.27 -7.65
C LYS A 10 5.45 7.42 -6.97
N ALA A 11 4.36 8.06 -6.61
CA ALA A 11 3.15 7.41 -6.11
C ALA A 11 2.06 7.55 -7.15
N ASP A 12 1.17 6.56 -7.24
CA ASP A 12 0.04 6.68 -8.15
C ASP A 12 -0.93 7.73 -7.65
N PHE A 13 -1.22 7.76 -6.36
CA PHE A 13 -1.93 8.89 -5.76
C PHE A 13 -1.72 8.93 -4.24
N ILE A 14 -2.02 10.09 -3.67
CA ILE A 14 -1.87 10.34 -2.24
C ILE A 14 -3.17 10.95 -1.72
N LEU A 15 -3.66 10.43 -0.60
CA LEU A 15 -4.74 11.04 0.15
C LEU A 15 -4.15 11.80 1.34
N LEU A 16 -4.60 13.05 1.53
CA LEU A 16 -4.09 13.92 2.58
C LEU A 16 -5.22 14.41 3.50
N ASP A 17 -4.95 14.41 4.79
CA ASP A 17 -5.76 15.14 5.76
C ASP A 17 -4.88 16.21 6.40
N TYR A 18 -5.06 17.45 5.96
CA TYR A 18 -4.23 18.57 6.41
C TYR A 18 -4.42 18.88 7.89
N LYS A 19 -5.61 18.70 8.42
CA LYS A 19 -5.89 19.01 9.83
C LYS A 19 -5.18 18.04 10.77
N LYS A 20 -5.19 16.77 10.43
CA LYS A 20 -4.55 15.73 11.24
C LYS A 20 -3.11 15.48 10.85
N LYS A 21 -2.65 16.12 9.77
CA LYS A 21 -1.30 15.93 9.22
C LYS A 21 -1.01 14.47 8.90
N LYS A 22 -2.00 13.79 8.33
CA LYS A 22 -1.90 12.40 7.92
C LYS A 22 -1.96 12.26 6.43
N ALA A 23 -1.24 11.28 5.90
CA ALA A 23 -1.23 10.97 4.48
C ALA A 23 -1.19 9.47 4.27
N ILE A 24 -1.79 9.03 3.18
CA ILE A 24 -1.69 7.65 2.69
C ILE A 24 -1.15 7.70 1.27
N ASN A 25 -0.08 6.98 1.03
CA ASN A 25 0.48 6.79 -0.30
C ASN A 25 -0.10 5.52 -0.90
N PHE A 26 -0.72 5.61 -2.07
CA PHE A 26 -1.30 4.47 -2.78
C PHE A 26 -0.46 4.10 -3.98
N GLU A 27 -0.15 2.83 -4.11
CA GLU A 27 0.40 2.22 -5.31
C GLU A 27 -0.65 1.29 -5.90
N VAL A 28 -0.88 1.41 -7.21
CA VAL A 28 -1.85 0.58 -7.92
C VAL A 28 -1.13 -0.06 -9.10
N ASN A 29 -0.99 -1.38 -9.06
CA ASN A 29 -0.26 -2.10 -10.10
C ASN A 29 -0.95 -3.38 -10.50
N PHE A 30 -0.87 -3.68 -11.78
CA PHE A 30 -1.43 -4.90 -12.35
C PHE A 30 -0.28 -5.70 -12.98
N TYR A 31 -0.02 -6.89 -12.45
CA TYR A 31 1.07 -7.74 -12.90
C TYR A 31 0.52 -8.98 -13.58
N ASN A 32 0.55 -8.98 -14.89
CA ASN A 32 -0.04 -10.05 -15.69
C ASN A 32 0.99 -10.90 -16.44
N GLY A 33 2.24 -10.51 -16.42
CA GLY A 33 3.28 -11.17 -17.20
C GLY A 33 4.01 -12.26 -16.43
N SER A 34 4.49 -13.27 -17.15
CA SER A 34 5.32 -14.33 -16.58
C SER A 34 6.73 -13.86 -16.21
N GLY A 35 7.14 -12.69 -16.70
CA GLY A 35 8.43 -12.11 -16.35
C GLY A 35 8.47 -11.37 -15.03
N SER A 36 7.32 -11.20 -14.37
CA SER A 36 7.26 -10.55 -13.07
C SER A 36 7.91 -11.45 -12.01
N LYS A 37 8.61 -10.82 -11.06
CA LYS A 37 9.27 -11.54 -9.97
C LYS A 37 8.54 -11.20 -8.65
N PRO A 38 7.57 -12.03 -8.25
CA PRO A 38 6.71 -11.70 -7.11
C PRO A 38 7.44 -11.39 -5.82
N GLU A 39 8.53 -12.12 -5.52
CA GLU A 39 9.29 -11.88 -4.31
C GLU A 39 9.93 -10.50 -4.32
N GLU A 40 10.56 -10.11 -5.43
CA GLU A 40 11.18 -8.80 -5.55
C GLU A 40 10.15 -7.68 -5.48
N ILE A 41 8.98 -7.90 -6.07
CA ILE A 41 7.88 -6.93 -6.04
C ILE A 41 7.43 -6.70 -4.59
N ILE A 42 7.15 -7.77 -3.87
CA ILE A 42 6.69 -7.68 -2.47
C ILE A 42 7.77 -7.04 -1.59
N ASP A 43 9.02 -7.47 -1.73
CA ASP A 43 10.11 -6.90 -0.93
C ASP A 43 10.29 -5.41 -1.20
N SER A 44 10.17 -5.00 -2.46
CA SER A 44 10.24 -3.59 -2.84
C SER A 44 9.16 -2.77 -2.15
N TYR A 45 7.93 -3.26 -2.11
CA TYR A 45 6.83 -2.53 -1.47
C TYR A 45 6.91 -2.54 0.04
N ILE A 46 7.41 -3.61 0.64
CA ILE A 46 7.65 -3.64 2.09
C ILE A 46 8.70 -2.58 2.46
N ASN A 47 9.77 -2.49 1.68
CA ASN A 47 10.80 -1.46 1.91
C ASN A 47 10.22 -0.05 1.75
N ARG A 48 9.40 0.14 0.72
CA ARG A 48 8.75 1.44 0.50
C ARG A 48 7.82 1.80 1.67
N GLN A 49 7.05 0.85 2.15
CA GLN A 49 6.20 1.07 3.33
C GLN A 49 7.03 1.51 4.53
N ASN A 50 8.13 0.81 4.79
CA ASN A 50 8.99 1.14 5.93
C ASN A 50 9.57 2.54 5.82
N ASP A 51 10.02 2.93 4.62
CA ASP A 51 10.53 4.27 4.36
C ASP A 51 9.44 5.33 4.62
N LEU A 52 8.25 5.11 4.11
CA LEU A 52 7.14 6.05 4.27
C LEU A 52 6.71 6.16 5.74
N LYS A 53 6.63 5.03 6.43
CA LYS A 53 6.25 5.02 7.84
C LYS A 53 7.26 5.75 8.70
N SER A 54 8.53 5.74 8.31
CA SER A 54 9.57 6.46 9.03
C SER A 54 9.35 7.97 9.03
N VAL A 55 8.58 8.48 8.09
CA VAL A 55 8.23 9.90 7.99
C VAL A 55 6.74 10.15 8.26
N GLY A 56 6.04 9.17 8.82
CA GLY A 56 4.65 9.34 9.24
C GLY A 56 3.61 9.21 8.13
N ILE A 57 3.96 8.56 7.02
CA ILE A 57 3.05 8.35 5.90
C ILE A 57 2.66 6.87 5.85
N ASP A 58 1.36 6.61 5.79
CA ASP A 58 0.86 5.25 5.61
C ASP A 58 0.94 4.83 4.15
N PHE A 59 0.96 3.53 3.91
CA PHE A 59 1.11 2.96 2.58
C PHE A 59 0.04 1.91 2.33
N ALA A 60 -0.56 1.96 1.15
CA ALA A 60 -1.52 0.95 0.71
C ALA A 60 -1.14 0.47 -0.71
N LEU A 61 -1.04 -0.83 -0.87
CA LEU A 61 -0.80 -1.45 -2.17
C LEU A 61 -2.08 -2.07 -2.68
N VAL A 62 -2.50 -1.65 -3.87
CA VAL A 62 -3.58 -2.28 -4.61
C VAL A 62 -2.96 -2.99 -5.79
N THR A 63 -3.05 -4.30 -5.82
CA THR A 63 -2.43 -5.10 -6.87
C THR A 63 -3.32 -6.25 -7.30
N ASP A 64 -3.19 -6.63 -8.54
CA ASP A 64 -3.90 -7.77 -9.11
C ASP A 64 -3.11 -8.30 -10.29
N GLY A 65 -3.60 -9.37 -10.91
CA GLY A 65 -3.01 -9.93 -12.09
C GLY A 65 -2.57 -11.38 -11.93
N LYS A 66 -2.26 -12.00 -13.04
CA LYS A 66 -1.96 -13.45 -13.10
C LYS A 66 -0.66 -13.82 -12.37
N CYS A 67 0.24 -12.89 -12.21
CA CYS A 67 1.51 -13.14 -11.52
C CYS A 67 1.26 -13.70 -10.12
N TRP A 68 0.18 -13.29 -9.46
CA TRP A 68 -0.11 -13.70 -8.08
C TRP A 68 -0.77 -15.08 -7.97
N SER A 69 -1.33 -15.62 -9.05
CA SER A 69 -2.01 -16.91 -9.03
C SER A 69 -1.05 -18.08 -8.74
N SER A 70 0.21 -17.95 -9.09
CA SER A 70 1.23 -18.96 -8.81
C SER A 70 2.25 -18.52 -7.76
N ALA A 71 1.95 -17.45 -7.05
CA ALA A 71 2.87 -16.82 -6.10
C ALA A 71 2.20 -16.64 -4.73
N SER A 72 1.48 -17.67 -4.25
CA SER A 72 0.72 -17.57 -3.02
C SER A 72 1.60 -17.33 -1.78
N ASN A 73 2.82 -17.88 -1.76
CA ASN A 73 3.74 -17.66 -0.64
C ASN A 73 4.20 -16.22 -0.56
N GLN A 74 4.53 -15.62 -1.70
CA GLN A 74 4.95 -14.22 -1.78
C GLN A 74 3.80 -13.28 -1.42
N LEU A 75 2.59 -13.60 -1.88
CA LEU A 75 1.42 -12.80 -1.56
C LEU A 75 1.09 -12.89 -0.06
N SER A 76 1.23 -14.09 0.53
CA SER A 76 1.07 -14.27 1.98
C SER A 76 2.08 -13.44 2.76
N LYS A 77 3.32 -13.37 2.30
CA LYS A 77 4.33 -12.51 2.89
C LYS A 77 3.89 -11.05 2.84
N GLY A 78 3.33 -10.62 1.72
CA GLY A 78 2.79 -9.26 1.59
C GLY A 78 1.69 -8.99 2.61
N PHE A 79 0.74 -9.91 2.77
CA PHE A 79 -0.33 -9.76 3.75
C PHE A 79 0.18 -9.69 5.19
N ARG A 80 1.28 -10.37 5.50
CA ARG A 80 1.87 -10.34 6.85
C ARG A 80 2.63 -9.05 7.14
N HIS A 81 3.24 -8.44 6.12
CA HIS A 81 4.18 -7.34 6.33
C HIS A 81 3.70 -5.99 5.81
N LEU A 82 2.73 -5.97 4.91
CA LEU A 82 2.11 -4.73 4.45
C LEU A 82 0.87 -4.45 5.30
N ASP A 83 0.72 -3.23 5.76
CA ASP A 83 -0.43 -2.83 6.56
C ASP A 83 -1.74 -2.91 5.76
N PHE A 84 -1.67 -2.52 4.48
CA PHE A 84 -2.83 -2.53 3.60
C PHE A 84 -2.44 -3.10 2.24
N LEU A 85 -2.92 -4.30 1.97
CA LEU A 85 -2.75 -4.97 0.69
C LEU A 85 -4.12 -5.40 0.18
N LEU A 86 -4.50 -4.89 -1.00
CA LEU A 86 -5.82 -5.12 -1.56
C LEU A 86 -5.70 -5.58 -3.00
N ASN A 87 -6.66 -6.39 -3.41
CA ASN A 87 -6.89 -6.65 -4.83
C ASN A 87 -8.06 -5.76 -5.32
N PHE A 88 -8.32 -5.81 -6.63
CA PHE A 88 -9.39 -4.98 -7.20
C PHE A 88 -10.77 -5.36 -6.68
N TYR A 89 -10.99 -6.63 -6.38
CA TYR A 89 -12.24 -7.09 -5.78
C TYR A 89 -12.49 -6.41 -4.43
N MET A 90 -11.49 -6.42 -3.56
CA MET A 90 -11.60 -5.78 -2.24
C MET A 90 -11.88 -4.28 -2.36
N LEU A 91 -11.18 -3.62 -3.29
CA LEU A 91 -11.36 -2.20 -3.53
C LEU A 91 -12.79 -1.89 -3.97
N LYS A 92 -13.33 -2.71 -4.88
CA LYS A 92 -14.68 -2.56 -5.40
C LYS A 92 -15.74 -2.78 -4.32
N HIS A 93 -15.45 -3.56 -3.29
CA HIS A 93 -16.39 -3.92 -2.23
C HIS A 93 -16.20 -3.12 -0.93
N GLY A 94 -15.62 -1.92 -1.01
CA GLY A 94 -15.64 -0.97 0.10
C GLY A 94 -14.41 -0.98 0.99
N MET A 95 -13.39 -1.77 0.70
CA MET A 95 -12.20 -1.80 1.54
C MET A 95 -11.43 -0.48 1.55
N LEU A 96 -11.55 0.32 0.50
CA LEU A 96 -10.93 1.65 0.50
C LEU A 96 -11.52 2.53 1.60
N ASP A 97 -12.85 2.53 1.73
CA ASP A 97 -13.52 3.31 2.78
C ASP A 97 -13.09 2.85 4.17
N GLU A 98 -12.95 1.55 4.38
CA GLU A 98 -12.50 1.00 5.66
C GLU A 98 -11.09 1.46 6.01
N ILE A 99 -10.18 1.47 5.04
CA ILE A 99 -8.81 1.93 5.23
C ILE A 99 -8.78 3.41 5.58
N VAL A 100 -9.49 4.21 4.82
CA VAL A 100 -9.57 5.66 5.05
C VAL A 100 -10.13 5.95 6.45
N ASN A 101 -11.19 5.26 6.83
CA ASN A 101 -11.77 5.42 8.15
C ASN A 101 -10.80 5.01 9.26
N LYS A 102 -10.08 3.91 9.06
CA LYS A 102 -9.13 3.43 10.06
C LYS A 102 -7.98 4.41 10.26
N ILE A 103 -7.47 5.00 9.20
CA ILE A 103 -6.31 5.89 9.26
C ILE A 103 -6.70 7.29 9.70
N PHE A 104 -7.75 7.86 9.09
CA PHE A 104 -8.10 9.27 9.30
C PHE A 104 -9.14 9.47 10.40
N PHE A 105 -10.00 8.51 10.64
CA PHE A 105 -11.16 8.65 11.52
C PHE A 105 -11.22 7.58 12.59
N ASN A 106 -10.09 7.00 12.97
CA ASN A 106 -10.06 5.94 13.97
C ASN A 106 -10.36 6.50 15.36
N LYS A 107 -11.61 6.38 15.77
CA LYS A 107 -12.09 6.88 17.06
C LYS A 107 -11.68 6.00 18.23
N ASN A 108 -11.24 4.79 17.97
CA ASN A 108 -10.87 3.83 19.01
C ASN A 108 -9.55 4.15 19.68
N ASN A 109 -8.77 5.05 19.09
CA ASN A 109 -7.46 5.47 19.59
C ASN A 109 -7.50 6.85 20.26
N ASP A 110 -8.66 7.39 20.41
CA ASP A 110 -8.82 8.69 21.05
C ASP A 110 -8.71 8.59 22.58
#